data_95a52b6676ef3d3ebf9dfd15f0941491
#
_entry.id   95a52b6676ef3d3ebf9dfd15f0941491
#
_cell.length_a   1.000
_cell.length_b   1.000
_cell.length_c   1.000
_cell.angle_alpha   90.00
_cell.angle_beta   90.00
_cell.angle_gamma   90.00
#
_symmetry.space_group_name_H-M   'P 1'
#
loop_
_entity.id
_entity.type
_entity.pdbx_description
1 polymer ?
#
loop_
_entity_poly.entity_id
_entity_poly.type
_entity_poly.pdbx_seq_one_letter_code
_entity_poly.pdbx_strand_id
1 'polypeptide(L)'
;MRCPRALLLAAFLVACDRRVAPASSSTTAAASGSAAPAAASSPPSPCGDLPCTQHDSASEAFLEAAGADPAVLAVGEAHAQKGSTVPSAAKRFTEEILPALAGRASDLLVELMMPPTGCSAATSEVRKKQAPATTQQAPTNQNEYMIMGERARTLGIVPDLLRPTCGDMDVVRDAGDDAIDASLRLIARLCGTQAGKLVDRDARSDADRAKAVIVYSGMLHNDLTPPPDRVAWSYAPALDAKVGGKLVSIDLVVPEFIGDDATWKSLPWVSSYDRAKLGSRVTLIKTADRSYVLVFAETKP
;
A
#
# COMPACT_ATOMS: atom_id res chain seq x y z
N MET A 1 -10.99 -23.20 -30.83
CA MET A 1 -9.57 -23.36 -30.46
C MET A 1 -9.43 -22.76 -29.06
N ARG A 2 -9.20 -23.60 -28.04
CA ARG A 2 -9.10 -23.20 -26.66
C ARG A 2 -7.64 -22.94 -26.32
N CYS A 3 -7.26 -21.69 -25.97
CA CYS A 3 -5.94 -21.41 -25.38
C CYS A 3 -5.86 -21.96 -23.95
N PRO A 4 -4.79 -22.63 -23.56
CA PRO A 4 -4.58 -23.02 -22.19
C PRO A 4 -4.21 -21.78 -21.35
N ARG A 5 -4.98 -21.51 -20.30
CA ARG A 5 -4.70 -20.50 -19.30
C ARG A 5 -3.55 -21.00 -18.40
N ALA A 6 -2.36 -20.45 -18.60
CA ALA A 6 -1.31 -20.53 -17.58
C ALA A 6 -1.62 -19.50 -16.50
N LEU A 7 -2.08 -19.97 -15.33
CA LEU A 7 -2.27 -19.13 -14.14
C LEU A 7 -0.91 -18.91 -13.46
N LEU A 8 -0.33 -17.75 -13.68
CA LEU A 8 0.74 -17.21 -12.84
C LEU A 8 0.12 -16.10 -12.01
N LEU A 9 -0.29 -16.42 -10.79
CA LEU A 9 -0.80 -15.48 -9.80
C LEU A 9 0.34 -15.00 -8.89
N ALA A 10 1.14 -14.10 -9.41
CA ALA A 10 1.91 -13.16 -8.59
C ALA A 10 1.39 -11.77 -8.97
N ALA A 11 0.76 -11.05 -8.03
CA ALA A 11 0.22 -9.69 -8.16
C ALA A 11 -0.45 -9.39 -9.51
N PHE A 12 -1.78 -9.36 -9.54
CA PHE A 12 -2.58 -9.14 -10.74
C PHE A 12 -2.30 -7.80 -11.42
N LEU A 13 -1.76 -7.84 -12.63
CA LEU A 13 -1.87 -6.79 -13.63
C LEU A 13 -2.12 -7.46 -15.00
N VAL A 14 -3.37 -7.54 -15.42
CA VAL A 14 -3.71 -7.87 -16.81
C VAL A 14 -3.74 -6.58 -17.60
N ALA A 15 -2.74 -6.38 -18.46
CA ALA A 15 -2.74 -5.35 -19.47
C ALA A 15 -3.56 -5.81 -20.67
N CYS A 16 -4.71 -5.19 -20.93
CA CYS A 16 -5.38 -5.25 -22.24
C CYS A 16 -4.83 -4.13 -23.12
N ASP A 17 -4.07 -4.52 -24.13
CA ASP A 17 -3.53 -3.67 -25.18
C ASP A 17 -4.68 -3.15 -26.05
N ARG A 18 -4.97 -1.84 -26.01
CA ARG A 18 -5.76 -1.13 -27.00
C ARG A 18 -4.90 -0.04 -27.62
N ARG A 19 -4.43 -0.31 -28.83
CA ARG A 19 -3.81 0.66 -29.72
C ARG A 19 -4.79 1.79 -30.01
N VAL A 20 -4.39 3.03 -29.69
CA VAL A 20 -5.03 4.24 -30.22
C VAL A 20 -4.03 4.92 -31.14
N ALA A 21 -4.48 5.17 -32.39
CA ALA A 21 -3.72 5.78 -33.44
C ALA A 21 -3.47 7.29 -33.18
N PRO A 22 -2.41 7.88 -33.75
CA PRO A 22 -2.07 9.27 -33.53
C PRO A 22 -2.89 10.20 -34.43
N ALA A 23 -3.39 11.29 -33.90
CA ALA A 23 -3.90 12.43 -34.65
C ALA A 23 -2.86 13.55 -34.66
N SER A 24 -2.44 13.92 -35.88
CA SER A 24 -1.59 15.06 -36.17
C SER A 24 -2.41 16.36 -36.17
N SER A 25 -1.81 17.43 -35.75
CA SER A 25 -1.68 18.68 -36.53
C SER A 25 -1.26 19.88 -35.71
N SER A 26 -0.13 20.36 -36.09
CA SER A 26 0.43 21.74 -36.14
C SER A 26 -0.46 22.92 -35.79
N THR A 27 0.09 23.89 -35.04
CA THR A 27 0.23 25.28 -35.54
C THR A 27 1.22 26.08 -34.67
N THR A 28 2.16 26.69 -35.36
CA THR A 28 3.18 27.63 -34.92
C THR A 28 2.58 28.96 -34.50
N ALA A 29 2.98 29.50 -33.36
CA ALA A 29 2.92 30.93 -33.07
C ALA A 29 4.14 31.36 -32.29
N ALA A 30 4.98 32.17 -32.92
CA ALA A 30 6.12 32.83 -32.31
C ALA A 30 5.62 33.98 -31.42
N ALA A 31 6.04 33.98 -30.15
CA ALA A 31 5.92 35.14 -29.28
C ALA A 31 7.27 35.38 -28.61
N SER A 32 7.88 36.50 -28.92
CA SER A 32 9.04 37.07 -28.26
C SER A 32 8.71 37.37 -26.81
N GLY A 33 9.37 36.73 -25.87
CA GLY A 33 9.19 36.90 -24.43
C GLY A 33 10.52 37.05 -23.75
N SER A 34 10.69 38.15 -23.07
CA SER A 34 11.73 38.60 -22.17
C SER A 34 12.36 37.48 -21.35
N ALA A 35 13.68 37.36 -21.35
CA ALA A 35 14.44 36.41 -20.55
C ALA A 35 14.26 36.72 -19.06
N ALA A 36 13.51 35.90 -18.36
CA ALA A 36 13.52 35.83 -16.91
C ALA A 36 14.85 35.25 -16.43
N PRO A 37 15.39 35.66 -15.27
CA PRO A 37 16.66 35.13 -14.75
C PRO A 37 16.51 33.63 -14.57
N ALA A 38 17.50 32.89 -15.08
CA ALA A 38 17.55 31.43 -14.97
C ALA A 38 17.49 31.03 -13.50
N ALA A 39 16.38 30.40 -13.11
CA ALA A 39 16.27 29.76 -11.82
C ALA A 39 17.43 28.76 -11.71
N ALA A 40 18.21 28.85 -10.64
CA ALA A 40 19.26 27.90 -10.35
C ALA A 40 18.64 26.48 -10.40
N SER A 41 19.07 25.68 -11.37
CA SER A 41 18.59 24.31 -11.53
C SER A 41 18.98 23.53 -10.28
N SER A 42 17.98 23.09 -9.52
CA SER A 42 18.20 22.12 -8.43
C SER A 42 18.98 20.92 -8.99
N PRO A 43 19.88 20.33 -8.20
CA PRO A 43 20.59 19.12 -8.64
C PRO A 43 19.56 18.07 -9.06
N PRO A 44 19.87 17.29 -10.12
CA PRO A 44 18.95 16.28 -10.62
C PRO A 44 18.62 15.28 -9.50
N SER A 45 17.33 14.93 -9.38
CA SER A 45 16.86 13.92 -8.42
C SER A 45 17.60 12.59 -8.66
N PRO A 46 18.07 11.90 -7.62
CA PRO A 46 18.67 10.59 -7.79
C PRO A 46 17.68 9.52 -8.32
N CYS A 47 16.38 9.82 -8.31
CA CYS A 47 15.27 8.98 -8.84
C CYS A 47 14.77 9.49 -10.22
N GLY A 48 15.61 10.07 -11.05
CA GLY A 48 15.22 10.55 -12.38
C GLY A 48 14.17 11.66 -12.30
N ASP A 49 13.02 11.46 -12.97
CA ASP A 49 11.95 12.47 -13.03
C ASP A 49 11.07 12.54 -11.78
N LEU A 50 11.17 11.56 -10.88
CA LEU A 50 10.40 11.54 -9.63
C LEU A 50 11.18 12.25 -8.51
N PRO A 51 10.51 13.10 -7.71
CA PRO A 51 11.10 13.64 -6.49
C PRO A 51 11.39 12.50 -5.51
N CYS A 52 12.63 12.43 -5.02
CA CYS A 52 12.96 11.50 -3.95
C CYS A 52 14.01 12.07 -3.00
N THR A 53 14.01 11.55 -1.77
CA THR A 53 14.99 11.84 -0.72
C THR A 53 15.60 10.54 -0.21
N GLN A 54 16.81 10.59 0.30
CA GLN A 54 17.48 9.47 0.96
C GLN A 54 17.67 9.75 2.44
N HIS A 55 17.38 8.75 3.27
CA HIS A 55 17.42 8.81 4.73
C HIS A 55 18.33 7.74 5.30
N ASP A 56 18.81 7.97 6.51
CA ASP A 56 19.62 7.00 7.24
C ASP A 56 18.73 5.97 7.98
N SER A 57 17.44 6.29 8.21
CA SER A 57 16.50 5.37 8.85
C SER A 57 15.13 5.36 8.15
N ALA A 58 14.44 4.22 8.26
CA ALA A 58 13.08 4.08 7.75
C ALA A 58 12.08 4.96 8.53
N SER A 59 12.29 5.17 9.82
CA SER A 59 11.44 6.04 10.63
C SER A 59 11.52 7.51 10.20
N GLU A 60 12.71 8.02 9.88
CA GLU A 60 12.85 9.40 9.36
C GLU A 60 12.13 9.57 8.03
N ALA A 61 12.35 8.67 7.07
CA ALA A 61 11.68 8.68 5.78
C ALA A 61 10.15 8.62 5.93
N PHE A 62 9.68 7.73 6.80
CA PHE A 62 8.24 7.57 7.05
C PHE A 62 7.62 8.82 7.69
N LEU A 63 8.28 9.44 8.66
CA LEU A 63 7.79 10.65 9.31
C LEU A 63 7.80 11.86 8.36
N GLU A 64 8.76 11.94 7.44
CA GLU A 64 8.74 12.95 6.37
C GLU A 64 7.51 12.75 5.48
N ALA A 65 7.25 11.52 5.01
CA ALA A 65 6.07 11.21 4.20
C ALA A 65 4.76 11.49 4.94
N ALA A 66 4.67 11.07 6.21
CA ALA A 66 3.47 11.25 7.04
C ALA A 66 3.11 12.73 7.22
N GLY A 67 4.11 13.61 7.31
CA GLY A 67 3.87 15.03 7.56
C GLY A 67 3.40 15.34 9.00
N ALA A 68 2.79 16.51 9.18
CA ALA A 68 2.50 17.04 10.51
C ALA A 68 1.15 16.59 11.11
N ASP A 69 0.11 16.41 10.27
CA ASP A 69 -1.27 16.27 10.77
C ASP A 69 -2.13 15.33 9.88
N PRO A 70 -1.70 14.08 9.64
CA PRO A 70 -2.54 13.10 8.95
C PRO A 70 -3.63 12.59 9.89
N ALA A 71 -4.86 12.48 9.39
CA ALA A 71 -5.92 11.75 10.11
C ALA A 71 -5.80 10.24 9.89
N VAL A 72 -5.28 9.82 8.72
CA VAL A 72 -5.07 8.43 8.37
C VAL A 72 -3.70 8.25 7.72
N LEU A 73 -2.95 7.26 8.19
CA LEU A 73 -1.75 6.73 7.55
C LEU A 73 -2.12 5.39 6.90
N ALA A 74 -2.30 5.41 5.58
CA ALA A 74 -2.61 4.24 4.78
C ALA A 74 -1.29 3.58 4.34
N VAL A 75 -0.90 2.51 5.01
CA VAL A 75 0.38 1.83 4.81
C VAL A 75 0.16 0.58 3.99
N GLY A 76 0.78 0.53 2.81
CA GLY A 76 0.75 -0.60 1.91
C GLY A 76 2.02 -1.44 1.97
N GLU A 77 1.93 -2.74 1.75
CA GLU A 77 3.11 -3.59 1.61
C GLU A 77 3.02 -4.52 0.40
N ALA A 78 4.19 -4.86 -0.16
CA ALA A 78 4.35 -6.06 -0.95
C ALA A 78 4.63 -7.22 0.00
N HIS A 79 3.68 -8.18 0.10
CA HIS A 79 3.81 -9.31 1.01
C HIS A 79 5.08 -10.14 0.75
N ALA A 80 5.73 -10.55 1.82
CA ALA A 80 6.88 -11.44 1.71
C ALA A 80 6.51 -12.73 1.00
N GLN A 81 7.39 -13.19 0.11
CA GLN A 81 7.19 -14.38 -0.70
C GLN A 81 7.80 -15.61 -0.02
N LYS A 82 7.24 -16.77 -0.31
CA LYS A 82 7.72 -18.05 0.19
C LYS A 82 9.19 -18.28 -0.18
N GLY A 83 9.99 -18.66 0.80
CA GLY A 83 11.43 -18.89 0.63
C GLY A 83 12.29 -17.64 0.74
N SER A 84 11.72 -16.44 0.94
CA SER A 84 12.51 -15.26 1.25
C SER A 84 13.25 -15.43 2.57
N THR A 85 14.52 -15.01 2.58
CA THR A 85 15.39 -15.02 3.76
C THR A 85 15.60 -13.60 4.33
N VAL A 86 15.12 -12.58 3.64
CA VAL A 86 15.24 -11.19 4.10
C VAL A 86 14.01 -10.78 4.93
N PRO A 87 14.16 -9.85 5.88
CA PRO A 87 13.03 -9.35 6.67
C PRO A 87 11.93 -8.77 5.77
N SER A 88 10.68 -9.12 6.07
CA SER A 88 9.50 -8.58 5.38
C SER A 88 9.29 -7.09 5.63
N ALA A 89 8.45 -6.44 4.83
CA ALA A 89 8.00 -5.08 5.09
C ALA A 89 7.26 -4.98 6.44
N ALA A 90 6.43 -5.98 6.78
CA ALA A 90 5.71 -6.04 8.06
C ALA A 90 6.68 -6.09 9.27
N LYS A 91 7.71 -6.94 9.18
CA LYS A 91 8.74 -7.00 10.24
C LYS A 91 9.47 -5.68 10.37
N ARG A 92 9.95 -5.10 9.26
CA ARG A 92 10.67 -3.82 9.26
C ARG A 92 9.78 -2.67 9.75
N PHE A 93 8.53 -2.60 9.32
CA PHE A 93 7.57 -1.62 9.85
C PHE A 93 7.44 -1.74 11.38
N THR A 94 7.27 -2.95 11.89
CA THR A 94 7.09 -3.22 13.32
C THR A 94 8.31 -2.81 14.15
N GLU A 95 9.52 -3.06 13.63
CA GLU A 95 10.77 -2.84 14.37
C GLU A 95 11.34 -1.43 14.18
N GLU A 96 11.25 -0.87 12.96
CA GLU A 96 11.95 0.36 12.60
C GLU A 96 11.05 1.59 12.55
N ILE A 97 9.74 1.45 12.20
CA ILE A 97 8.83 2.58 11.97
C ILE A 97 7.83 2.75 13.11
N LEU A 98 7.14 1.67 13.48
CA LEU A 98 6.04 1.70 14.45
C LEU A 98 6.43 2.35 15.80
N PRO A 99 7.63 2.16 16.35
CA PRO A 99 8.04 2.86 17.57
C PRO A 99 8.03 4.39 17.47
N ALA A 100 8.33 4.94 16.29
CA ALA A 100 8.32 6.39 16.07
C ALA A 100 6.90 7.00 16.00
N LEU A 101 5.88 6.15 15.91
CA LEU A 101 4.46 6.55 15.89
C LEU A 101 3.81 6.53 17.29
N ALA A 102 4.55 6.13 18.35
CA ALA A 102 4.08 6.23 19.71
C ALA A 102 3.69 7.67 20.06
N GLY A 103 2.46 7.85 20.60
CA GLY A 103 1.89 9.17 20.88
C GLY A 103 1.39 9.96 19.65
N ARG A 104 1.70 9.50 18.41
CA ARG A 104 1.23 10.11 17.15
C ARG A 104 0.09 9.35 16.51
N ALA A 105 -0.04 8.06 16.81
CA ALA A 105 -1.15 7.22 16.34
C ALA A 105 -2.01 6.76 17.52
N SER A 106 -3.31 6.64 17.29
CA SER A 106 -4.29 6.09 18.24
C SER A 106 -4.52 4.62 18.02
N ASP A 107 -4.62 4.21 16.76
CA ASP A 107 -5.03 2.88 16.35
C ASP A 107 -4.17 2.33 15.21
N LEU A 108 -4.10 0.99 15.17
CA LEU A 108 -3.51 0.23 14.09
C LEU A 108 -4.53 -0.82 13.61
N LEU A 109 -5.16 -0.58 12.48
CA LEU A 109 -5.99 -1.56 11.79
C LEU A 109 -5.12 -2.39 10.85
N VAL A 110 -5.07 -3.70 11.06
CA VAL A 110 -4.24 -4.62 10.25
C VAL A 110 -5.12 -5.46 9.33
N GLU A 111 -4.67 -5.69 8.10
CA GLU A 111 -5.29 -6.60 7.13
C GLU A 111 -5.15 -8.07 7.56
N LEU A 112 -5.75 -8.40 8.67
CA LEU A 112 -5.88 -9.77 9.14
C LEU A 112 -7.35 -10.03 9.44
N MET A 113 -7.99 -10.91 8.68
CA MET A 113 -9.41 -11.22 8.84
C MET A 113 -9.63 -12.15 10.01
N MET A 114 -10.44 -11.70 10.98
CA MET A 114 -10.97 -12.56 12.03
C MET A 114 -12.28 -13.18 11.54
N PRO A 115 -12.32 -14.50 11.23
CA PRO A 115 -13.53 -15.13 10.74
C PRO A 115 -14.64 -15.02 11.77
N PRO A 116 -15.89 -14.74 11.35
CA PRO A 116 -17.04 -14.70 12.27
C PRO A 116 -17.32 -16.08 12.84
N THR A 117 -17.73 -16.13 14.10
CA THR A 117 -18.20 -17.37 14.73
C THR A 117 -19.46 -17.87 14.04
N GLY A 118 -19.57 -19.18 13.81
CA GLY A 118 -20.73 -19.80 13.18
C GLY A 118 -20.67 -19.93 11.65
N CYS A 119 -19.67 -19.36 10.97
CA CYS A 119 -19.53 -19.41 9.51
C CYS A 119 -18.40 -20.34 9.04
N SER A 120 -18.10 -21.39 9.76
CA SER A 120 -16.93 -22.25 9.51
C SER A 120 -16.90 -22.85 8.09
N ALA A 121 -18.04 -23.27 7.55
CA ALA A 121 -18.14 -23.83 6.21
C ALA A 121 -17.78 -22.77 5.14
N ALA A 122 -18.40 -21.59 5.16
CA ALA A 122 -18.12 -20.51 4.23
C ALA A 122 -16.66 -20.05 4.34
N THR A 123 -16.13 -19.89 5.56
CA THR A 123 -14.73 -19.53 5.80
C THR A 123 -13.75 -20.56 5.20
N SER A 124 -14.06 -21.87 5.33
CA SER A 124 -13.23 -22.92 4.75
C SER A 124 -13.20 -22.87 3.22
N GLU A 125 -14.36 -22.66 2.59
CA GLU A 125 -14.42 -22.55 1.12
C GLU A 125 -13.73 -21.28 0.61
N VAL A 126 -13.90 -20.13 1.30
CA VAL A 126 -13.18 -18.89 0.98
C VAL A 126 -11.67 -19.10 1.03
N ARG A 127 -11.15 -19.75 2.08
CA ARG A 127 -9.71 -20.07 2.18
C ARG A 127 -9.22 -20.93 1.01
N LYS A 128 -9.99 -21.92 0.58
CA LYS A 128 -9.64 -22.75 -0.59
C LYS A 128 -9.57 -21.91 -1.87
N LYS A 129 -10.50 -20.98 -2.05
CA LYS A 129 -10.52 -20.09 -3.21
C LYS A 129 -9.40 -19.05 -3.20
N GLN A 130 -8.98 -18.60 -2.04
CA GLN A 130 -7.84 -17.69 -1.88
C GLN A 130 -6.47 -18.39 -1.97
N ALA A 131 -6.42 -19.71 -1.80
CA ALA A 131 -5.18 -20.48 -1.79
C ALA A 131 -4.26 -20.20 -3.00
N PRO A 132 -4.74 -20.08 -4.26
CA PRO A 132 -3.88 -19.76 -5.39
C PRO A 132 -3.09 -18.45 -5.23
N ALA A 133 -3.68 -17.44 -4.58
CA ALA A 133 -3.03 -16.16 -4.31
C ALA A 133 -2.12 -16.20 -3.08
N THR A 134 -2.49 -16.98 -2.04
CA THR A 134 -1.78 -16.97 -0.75
C THR A 134 -0.68 -18.01 -0.64
N THR A 135 -0.68 -19.08 -1.46
CA THR A 135 0.36 -20.15 -1.41
C THR A 135 1.76 -19.67 -1.79
N GLN A 136 1.87 -18.59 -2.51
CA GLN A 136 3.16 -17.95 -2.85
C GLN A 136 3.66 -17.00 -1.76
N GLN A 137 2.81 -16.63 -0.82
CA GLN A 137 3.19 -15.75 0.30
C GLN A 137 3.97 -16.55 1.36
N ALA A 138 4.81 -15.84 2.11
CA ALA A 138 5.52 -16.44 3.24
C ALA A 138 4.51 -16.89 4.32
N PRO A 139 4.67 -18.10 4.87
CA PRO A 139 3.78 -18.61 5.90
C PRO A 139 3.86 -17.80 7.20
N THR A 140 4.89 -16.97 7.36
CA THR A 140 5.11 -16.09 8.53
C THR A 140 4.29 -14.82 8.51
N ASN A 141 3.74 -14.39 7.37
CA ASN A 141 3.05 -13.09 7.23
C ASN A 141 1.96 -12.90 8.30
N GLN A 142 1.12 -13.89 8.55
CA GLN A 142 0.07 -13.77 9.57
C GLN A 142 0.63 -13.62 10.98
N ASN A 143 1.71 -14.34 11.31
CA ASN A 143 2.37 -14.22 12.61
C ASN A 143 3.02 -12.84 12.78
N GLU A 144 3.61 -12.29 11.71
CA GLU A 144 4.20 -10.95 11.74
C GLU A 144 3.14 -9.87 12.00
N TYR A 145 1.93 -10.01 11.45
CA TYR A 145 0.81 -9.11 11.74
C TYR A 145 0.34 -9.21 13.20
N MET A 146 0.35 -10.41 13.79
CA MET A 146 0.05 -10.57 15.21
C MET A 146 1.12 -9.90 16.09
N ILE A 147 2.40 -10.10 15.77
CA ILE A 147 3.53 -9.45 16.46
C ILE A 147 3.44 -7.92 16.35
N MET A 148 3.10 -7.41 15.16
CA MET A 148 2.87 -5.98 14.93
C MET A 148 1.77 -5.43 15.86
N GLY A 149 0.64 -6.13 15.98
CA GLY A 149 -0.45 -5.75 16.89
C GLY A 149 -0.02 -5.78 18.37
N GLU A 150 0.76 -6.78 18.80
CA GLU A 150 1.32 -6.83 20.15
C GLU A 150 2.28 -5.67 20.40
N ARG A 151 3.15 -5.37 19.44
CA ARG A 151 4.07 -4.24 19.53
C ARG A 151 3.32 -2.91 19.61
N ALA A 152 2.30 -2.70 18.77
CA ALA A 152 1.45 -1.51 18.82
C ALA A 152 0.87 -1.29 20.22
N ARG A 153 0.34 -2.34 20.85
CA ARG A 153 -0.22 -2.28 22.20
C ARG A 153 0.81 -1.81 23.24
N THR A 154 2.06 -2.27 23.14
CA THR A 154 3.13 -1.83 24.05
C THR A 154 3.51 -0.36 23.87
N LEU A 155 3.18 0.22 22.72
CA LEU A 155 3.43 1.62 22.36
C LEU A 155 2.22 2.54 22.66
N GLY A 156 1.15 1.98 23.23
CA GLY A 156 -0.09 2.72 23.48
C GLY A 156 -0.96 2.96 22.25
N ILE A 157 -0.71 2.20 21.17
CA ILE A 157 -1.51 2.19 19.93
C ILE A 157 -2.46 0.99 20.01
N VAL A 158 -3.77 1.21 19.80
CA VAL A 158 -4.79 0.15 19.90
C VAL A 158 -4.83 -0.69 18.63
N PRO A 159 -4.47 -1.99 18.66
CA PRO A 159 -4.57 -2.83 17.47
C PRO A 159 -6.00 -3.31 17.25
N ASP A 160 -6.44 -3.31 15.98
CA ASP A 160 -7.69 -3.91 15.51
C ASP A 160 -7.47 -4.74 14.24
N LEU A 161 -8.41 -5.65 13.98
CA LEU A 161 -8.37 -6.61 12.87
C LEU A 161 -9.63 -6.46 12.02
N LEU A 162 -9.58 -6.91 10.76
CA LEU A 162 -10.75 -6.91 9.89
C LEU A 162 -11.80 -7.93 10.38
N ARG A 163 -13.04 -7.47 10.49
CA ARG A 163 -14.17 -8.26 11.00
C ARG A 163 -15.24 -8.45 9.92
N PRO A 164 -15.06 -9.42 9.02
CA PRO A 164 -16.11 -9.76 8.06
C PRO A 164 -17.33 -10.37 8.77
N THR A 165 -18.50 -10.26 8.14
CA THR A 165 -19.73 -10.98 8.54
C THR A 165 -19.83 -12.32 7.81
N CYS A 166 -20.77 -13.19 8.22
CA CYS A 166 -21.07 -14.41 7.45
C CYS A 166 -21.51 -14.09 6.02
N GLY A 167 -22.34 -13.07 5.84
CA GLY A 167 -22.75 -12.62 4.50
C GLY A 167 -21.58 -12.18 3.62
N ASP A 168 -20.57 -11.56 4.19
CA ASP A 168 -19.35 -11.22 3.45
C ASP A 168 -18.59 -12.47 2.97
N MET A 169 -18.52 -13.50 3.80
CA MET A 169 -17.92 -14.78 3.43
C MET A 169 -18.74 -15.50 2.35
N ASP A 170 -20.06 -15.43 2.43
CA ASP A 170 -20.94 -16.02 1.43
C ASP A 170 -20.76 -15.34 0.06
N VAL A 171 -20.65 -14.00 0.00
CA VAL A 171 -20.38 -13.26 -1.24
C VAL A 171 -19.08 -13.73 -1.91
N VAL A 172 -17.99 -13.89 -1.15
CA VAL A 172 -16.71 -14.38 -1.71
C VAL A 172 -16.83 -15.85 -2.13
N ARG A 173 -17.49 -16.69 -1.33
CA ARG A 173 -17.70 -18.09 -1.66
C ARG A 173 -18.48 -18.24 -2.98
N ASP A 174 -19.54 -17.47 -3.15
CA ASP A 174 -20.49 -17.60 -4.26
C ASP A 174 -19.99 -16.90 -5.56
N ALA A 175 -18.91 -16.11 -5.46
CA ALA A 175 -18.31 -15.41 -6.61
C ALA A 175 -17.63 -16.33 -7.65
N GLY A 176 -17.53 -17.63 -7.42
CA GLY A 176 -17.00 -18.58 -8.39
C GLY A 176 -15.55 -18.28 -8.78
N ASP A 177 -15.30 -18.05 -10.07
CA ASP A 177 -13.96 -17.73 -10.61
C ASP A 177 -13.49 -16.31 -10.23
N ASP A 178 -14.42 -15.43 -9.84
CA ASP A 178 -14.13 -14.05 -9.42
C ASP A 178 -13.87 -13.93 -7.91
N ALA A 179 -13.69 -15.05 -7.19
CA ALA A 179 -13.52 -15.06 -5.74
C ALA A 179 -12.31 -14.24 -5.26
N ILE A 180 -11.25 -14.13 -6.06
CA ILE A 180 -10.09 -13.28 -5.72
C ILE A 180 -10.48 -11.81 -5.82
N ASP A 181 -11.12 -11.37 -6.89
CA ASP A 181 -11.62 -10.01 -7.02
C ASP A 181 -12.61 -9.66 -5.91
N ALA A 182 -13.55 -10.55 -5.60
CA ALA A 182 -14.49 -10.38 -4.49
C ALA A 182 -13.76 -10.26 -3.13
N SER A 183 -12.66 -11.00 -2.93
CA SER A 183 -11.84 -10.89 -1.73
C SER A 183 -11.14 -9.54 -1.62
N LEU A 184 -10.54 -9.05 -2.72
CA LEU A 184 -9.87 -7.75 -2.74
C LEU A 184 -10.86 -6.60 -2.44
N ARG A 185 -12.05 -6.64 -3.04
CA ARG A 185 -13.14 -5.68 -2.76
C ARG A 185 -13.60 -5.75 -1.30
N LEU A 186 -13.72 -6.96 -0.75
CA LEU A 186 -14.09 -7.15 0.65
C LEU A 186 -13.05 -6.53 1.59
N ILE A 187 -11.75 -6.78 1.36
CA ILE A 187 -10.67 -6.21 2.16
C ILE A 187 -10.72 -4.68 2.11
N ALA A 188 -10.77 -4.09 0.91
CA ALA A 188 -10.84 -2.64 0.74
C ALA A 188 -12.05 -2.05 1.49
N ARG A 189 -13.24 -2.64 1.33
CA ARG A 189 -14.46 -2.20 2.01
C ARG A 189 -14.34 -2.28 3.54
N LEU A 190 -13.77 -3.38 4.06
CA LEU A 190 -13.58 -3.56 5.52
C LEU A 190 -12.56 -2.55 6.06
N CYS A 191 -11.41 -2.38 5.40
CA CYS A 191 -10.41 -1.38 5.77
C CYS A 191 -11.04 0.03 5.83
N GLY A 192 -11.70 0.45 4.76
CA GLY A 192 -12.31 1.79 4.71
C GLY A 192 -13.41 2.00 5.74
N THR A 193 -14.29 0.99 5.92
CA THR A 193 -15.42 1.09 6.88
C THR A 193 -14.92 1.11 8.33
N GLN A 194 -13.98 0.23 8.69
CA GLN A 194 -13.49 0.14 10.06
C GLN A 194 -12.58 1.32 10.39
N ALA A 195 -11.66 1.71 9.51
CA ALA A 195 -10.85 2.91 9.70
C ALA A 195 -11.73 4.17 9.84
N GLY A 196 -12.77 4.30 9.02
CA GLY A 196 -13.72 5.41 9.13
C GLY A 196 -14.43 5.48 10.48
N LYS A 197 -14.75 4.33 11.10
CA LYS A 197 -15.33 4.28 12.46
C LYS A 197 -14.31 4.68 13.53
N LEU A 198 -13.05 4.27 13.38
CA LEU A 198 -11.97 4.64 14.30
C LEU A 198 -11.75 6.16 14.27
N VAL A 199 -11.62 6.75 13.08
CA VAL A 199 -11.53 8.22 12.91
C VAL A 199 -12.72 8.95 13.56
N ASP A 200 -13.96 8.47 13.34
CA ASP A 200 -15.16 9.09 13.95
C ASP A 200 -15.17 8.99 15.48
N ARG A 201 -14.61 7.90 16.04
CA ARG A 201 -14.45 7.73 17.48
C ARG A 201 -13.41 8.72 18.03
N ASP A 202 -12.26 8.80 17.39
CA ASP A 202 -11.12 9.60 17.81
C ASP A 202 -11.41 11.09 17.74
N ALA A 203 -12.16 11.53 16.73
CA ALA A 203 -12.62 12.90 16.61
C ALA A 203 -13.44 13.39 17.83
N ARG A 204 -14.03 12.45 18.60
CA ARG A 204 -14.79 12.74 19.82
C ARG A 204 -13.94 12.63 21.10
N SER A 205 -12.69 12.19 20.98
CA SER A 205 -11.76 12.03 22.09
C SER A 205 -10.76 13.19 22.14
N ASP A 206 -10.68 13.91 23.24
CA ASP A 206 -9.69 14.99 23.40
C ASP A 206 -8.25 14.44 23.36
N ALA A 207 -8.05 13.20 23.76
CA ALA A 207 -6.74 12.55 23.81
C ALA A 207 -6.27 12.06 22.42
N ASP A 208 -7.20 11.78 21.48
CA ASP A 208 -6.87 11.05 20.26
C ASP A 208 -7.16 11.86 18.98
N ARG A 209 -7.92 12.98 19.07
CA ARG A 209 -8.33 13.78 17.90
C ARG A 209 -7.16 14.29 17.04
N ALA A 210 -5.97 14.42 17.61
CA ALA A 210 -4.75 14.86 16.92
C ALA A 210 -3.84 13.69 16.52
N LYS A 211 -4.29 12.45 16.72
CA LYS A 211 -3.54 11.25 16.38
C LYS A 211 -4.08 10.62 15.11
N ALA A 212 -3.20 9.98 14.36
CA ALA A 212 -3.56 9.27 13.15
C ALA A 212 -4.10 7.85 13.46
N VAL A 213 -5.03 7.38 12.61
CA VAL A 213 -5.36 5.97 12.49
C VAL A 213 -4.43 5.35 11.43
N ILE A 214 -3.68 4.32 11.79
CA ILE A 214 -2.86 3.55 10.86
C ILE A 214 -3.73 2.44 10.26
N VAL A 215 -3.74 2.30 8.93
CA VAL A 215 -4.31 1.15 8.23
C VAL A 215 -3.18 0.43 7.52
N TYR A 216 -2.82 -0.75 7.97
CA TYR A 216 -1.75 -1.57 7.42
C TYR A 216 -2.33 -2.69 6.55
N SER A 217 -2.06 -2.67 5.26
CA SER A 217 -2.66 -3.58 4.28
C SER A 217 -1.73 -3.86 3.09
N GLY A 218 -2.13 -4.73 2.18
CA GLY A 218 -1.46 -4.88 0.90
C GLY A 218 -1.56 -3.59 0.07
N MET A 219 -0.49 -3.26 -0.66
CA MET A 219 -0.34 -2.03 -1.44
C MET A 219 -1.40 -1.79 -2.53
N LEU A 220 -2.24 -2.78 -2.85
CA LEU A 220 -3.38 -2.62 -3.76
C LEU A 220 -4.56 -1.91 -3.10
N HIS A 221 -4.59 -1.82 -1.77
CA HIS A 221 -5.75 -1.34 -1.03
C HIS A 221 -5.66 0.12 -0.58
N ASN A 222 -4.47 0.73 -0.61
CA ASN A 222 -4.20 2.07 -0.10
C ASN A 222 -3.93 3.13 -1.18
N ASP A 223 -4.07 2.80 -2.46
CA ASP A 223 -3.84 3.73 -3.58
C ASP A 223 -4.88 4.86 -3.58
N LEU A 224 -4.42 6.12 -3.52
CA LEU A 224 -5.27 7.32 -3.59
C LEU A 224 -5.82 7.59 -4.99
N THR A 225 -5.13 7.11 -6.03
CA THR A 225 -5.49 7.33 -7.43
C THR A 225 -5.48 6.02 -8.22
N PRO A 226 -6.24 5.00 -7.77
CA PRO A 226 -6.22 3.69 -8.40
C PRO A 226 -6.68 3.78 -9.85
N PRO A 227 -6.11 2.97 -10.75
CA PRO A 227 -6.57 2.89 -12.12
C PRO A 227 -8.03 2.39 -12.18
N PRO A 228 -8.80 2.73 -13.25
CA PRO A 228 -10.24 2.50 -13.32
C PRO A 228 -10.69 1.06 -13.06
N ASP A 229 -9.88 0.07 -13.43
CA ASP A 229 -10.13 -1.36 -13.25
C ASP A 229 -9.89 -1.83 -11.79
N ARG A 230 -9.26 -1.00 -10.95
CA ARG A 230 -8.91 -1.33 -9.55
C ARG A 230 -9.53 -0.41 -8.50
N VAL A 231 -10.36 0.55 -8.92
CA VAL A 231 -11.00 1.50 -7.98
C VAL A 231 -11.69 0.78 -6.82
N ALA A 232 -12.32 -0.35 -7.06
CA ALA A 232 -13.02 -1.12 -6.04
C ALA A 232 -12.09 -1.91 -5.10
N TRP A 233 -10.79 -1.99 -5.38
CA TRP A 233 -9.79 -2.65 -4.54
C TRP A 233 -9.11 -1.68 -3.56
N SER A 234 -9.30 -0.36 -3.75
CA SER A 234 -8.74 0.64 -2.83
C SER A 234 -9.81 1.27 -1.95
N TYR A 235 -9.49 1.38 -0.65
CA TYR A 235 -10.29 2.14 0.31
C TYR A 235 -9.90 3.61 0.36
N ALA A 236 -8.69 3.96 -0.12
CA ALA A 236 -8.09 5.25 0.15
C ALA A 236 -8.87 6.44 -0.42
N PRO A 237 -9.40 6.44 -1.66
CA PRO A 237 -10.11 7.60 -2.19
C PRO A 237 -11.36 7.96 -1.38
N ALA A 238 -12.16 6.96 -0.99
CA ALA A 238 -13.38 7.20 -0.23
C ALA A 238 -13.07 7.64 1.22
N LEU A 239 -12.04 7.04 1.83
CA LEU A 239 -11.62 7.39 3.19
C LEU A 239 -10.96 8.78 3.22
N ASP A 240 -10.18 9.13 2.20
CA ASP A 240 -9.58 10.46 2.06
C ASP A 240 -10.63 11.57 1.96
N ALA A 241 -11.66 11.35 1.14
CA ALA A 241 -12.79 12.28 1.06
C ALA A 241 -13.49 12.45 2.42
N LYS A 242 -13.66 11.34 3.18
CA LYS A 242 -14.26 11.37 4.52
C LYS A 242 -13.43 12.19 5.52
N VAL A 243 -12.10 12.11 5.44
CA VAL A 243 -11.20 12.82 6.38
C VAL A 243 -10.75 14.20 5.86
N GLY A 244 -11.41 14.70 4.83
CA GLY A 244 -11.15 16.06 4.30
C GLY A 244 -9.78 16.24 3.68
N GLY A 245 -9.24 15.22 2.99
CA GLY A 245 -7.94 15.27 2.34
C GLY A 245 -6.76 15.06 3.29
N LYS A 246 -6.96 14.44 4.44
CA LYS A 246 -5.93 14.17 5.46
C LYS A 246 -5.48 12.70 5.50
N LEU A 247 -5.61 11.97 4.41
CA LEU A 247 -5.04 10.64 4.26
C LEU A 247 -3.70 10.74 3.53
N VAL A 248 -2.69 10.06 4.05
CA VAL A 248 -1.37 9.89 3.40
C VAL A 248 -1.18 8.41 3.09
N SER A 249 -0.88 8.09 1.83
CA SER A 249 -0.59 6.74 1.35
C SER A 249 0.92 6.52 1.27
N ILE A 250 1.40 5.45 1.91
CA ILE A 250 2.84 5.10 1.94
C ILE A 250 2.99 3.61 1.67
N ASP A 251 3.55 3.27 0.52
CA ASP A 251 3.89 1.89 0.18
C ASP A 251 5.28 1.54 0.72
N LEU A 252 5.37 0.42 1.40
CA LEU A 252 6.62 -0.11 1.97
C LEU A 252 7.16 -1.21 1.07
N VAL A 253 8.37 -1.03 0.56
CA VAL A 253 9.00 -1.94 -0.38
C VAL A 253 10.34 -2.41 0.13
N VAL A 254 10.51 -3.72 0.21
CA VAL A 254 11.79 -4.37 0.45
C VAL A 254 12.50 -4.49 -0.91
N PRO A 255 13.68 -3.88 -1.11
CA PRO A 255 14.30 -3.79 -2.44
C PRO A 255 14.64 -5.16 -3.04
N GLU A 256 14.86 -6.17 -2.19
CA GLU A 256 15.10 -7.55 -2.61
C GLU A 256 13.85 -8.24 -3.20
N PHE A 257 12.66 -7.69 -2.98
CA PHE A 257 11.39 -8.21 -3.53
C PHE A 257 11.03 -7.59 -4.87
N ILE A 258 11.72 -6.52 -5.28
CA ILE A 258 11.50 -5.90 -6.58
C ILE A 258 11.94 -6.88 -7.66
N GLY A 259 10.96 -7.42 -8.38
CA GLY A 259 11.16 -8.38 -9.46
C GLY A 259 11.35 -7.71 -10.83
N ASP A 260 11.73 -8.54 -11.82
CA ASP A 260 11.87 -8.12 -13.22
C ASP A 260 10.63 -8.49 -14.08
N ASP A 261 9.51 -8.79 -13.42
CA ASP A 261 8.26 -9.15 -14.08
C ASP A 261 7.44 -7.92 -14.51
N ALA A 262 6.38 -8.18 -15.30
CA ALA A 262 5.51 -7.12 -15.81
C ALA A 262 4.78 -6.34 -14.72
N THR A 263 4.55 -6.96 -13.57
CA THR A 263 3.87 -6.35 -12.43
C THR A 263 4.70 -5.21 -11.86
N TRP A 264 5.95 -5.51 -11.51
CA TRP A 264 6.86 -4.49 -11.00
C TRP A 264 7.14 -3.41 -12.04
N LYS A 265 7.39 -3.81 -13.31
CA LYS A 265 7.66 -2.86 -14.41
C LYS A 265 6.50 -1.93 -14.73
N SER A 266 5.27 -2.28 -14.37
CA SER A 266 4.12 -1.40 -14.55
C SER A 266 4.00 -0.30 -13.50
N LEU A 267 4.74 -0.39 -12.39
CA LEU A 267 4.76 0.65 -11.36
C LEU A 267 5.63 1.83 -11.81
N PRO A 268 5.09 3.04 -11.90
CA PRO A 268 5.81 4.19 -12.49
C PRO A 268 7.16 4.50 -11.83
N TRP A 269 7.28 4.24 -10.54
CA TRP A 269 8.47 4.53 -9.75
C TRP A 269 9.61 3.51 -9.92
N VAL A 270 9.30 2.28 -10.37
CA VAL A 270 10.31 1.20 -10.47
C VAL A 270 11.40 1.54 -11.47
N SER A 271 11.03 2.13 -12.62
CA SER A 271 12.02 2.59 -13.62
C SER A 271 12.92 3.72 -13.11
N SER A 272 12.49 4.43 -12.08
CA SER A 272 13.21 5.54 -11.47
C SER A 272 14.09 5.11 -10.29
N TYR A 273 13.92 3.87 -9.79
CA TYR A 273 14.70 3.33 -8.68
C TYR A 273 15.89 2.50 -9.17
N ASP A 274 17.07 3.08 -9.11
CA ASP A 274 18.33 2.36 -9.39
C ASP A 274 18.87 1.74 -8.10
N ARG A 275 18.62 0.45 -7.91
CA ARG A 275 19.03 -0.28 -6.71
C ARG A 275 20.52 -0.21 -6.43
N ALA A 276 21.36 -0.24 -7.46
CA ALA A 276 22.82 -0.18 -7.30
C ALA A 276 23.31 1.15 -6.72
N LYS A 277 22.59 2.25 -7.03
CA LYS A 277 22.91 3.59 -6.53
C LYS A 277 22.23 3.93 -5.21
N LEU A 278 20.98 3.45 -5.03
CA LEU A 278 20.09 3.90 -3.96
C LEU A 278 19.95 2.87 -2.84
N GLY A 279 20.22 1.58 -3.10
CA GLY A 279 19.91 0.47 -2.17
C GLY A 279 20.65 0.52 -0.83
N SER A 280 21.74 1.28 -0.70
CA SER A 280 22.48 1.36 0.57
C SER A 280 21.79 2.20 1.66
N ARG A 281 20.79 3.00 1.29
CA ARG A 281 20.02 3.88 2.18
C ARG A 281 18.52 3.71 1.94
N VAL A 282 17.72 4.15 2.90
CA VAL A 282 16.27 4.24 2.71
C VAL A 282 15.96 5.33 1.70
N THR A 283 15.17 5.02 0.69
CA THR A 283 14.75 5.97 -0.35
C THR A 283 13.26 6.24 -0.24
N LEU A 284 12.89 7.51 -0.07
CA LEU A 284 11.50 7.96 -0.10
C LEU A 284 11.22 8.60 -1.46
N ILE A 285 10.31 8.03 -2.23
CA ILE A 285 9.91 8.51 -3.56
C ILE A 285 8.50 9.08 -3.46
N LYS A 286 8.30 10.32 -3.88
CA LYS A 286 6.98 10.92 -3.99
C LYS A 286 6.39 10.59 -5.37
N THR A 287 5.32 9.79 -5.39
CA THR A 287 4.67 9.36 -6.65
C THR A 287 3.53 10.27 -7.07
N ALA A 288 2.84 10.88 -6.08
CA ALA A 288 1.77 11.85 -6.29
C ALA A 288 1.61 12.74 -5.06
N ASP A 289 0.60 13.61 -5.07
CA ASP A 289 0.26 14.34 -3.83
C ASP A 289 -0.19 13.36 -2.75
N ARG A 290 0.45 13.45 -1.56
CA ARG A 290 0.20 12.57 -0.40
C ARG A 290 0.35 11.06 -0.69
N SER A 291 1.07 10.70 -1.77
CA SER A 291 1.36 9.31 -2.12
C SER A 291 2.87 9.11 -2.24
N TYR A 292 3.37 8.13 -1.50
CA TYR A 292 4.80 7.86 -1.37
C TYR A 292 5.11 6.38 -1.48
N VAL A 293 6.32 6.08 -1.93
CA VAL A 293 6.93 4.75 -1.84
C VAL A 293 8.19 4.87 -1.00
N LEU A 294 8.25 4.13 0.10
CA LEU A 294 9.42 4.00 0.96
C LEU A 294 10.10 2.69 0.62
N VAL A 295 11.25 2.77 -0.04
CA VAL A 295 12.09 1.60 -0.31
C VAL A 295 13.11 1.51 0.80
N PHE A 296 13.08 0.39 1.54
CA PHE A 296 14.05 0.15 2.62
C PHE A 296 15.48 0.04 2.09
N ALA A 297 16.46 0.26 2.95
CA ALA A 297 17.82 -0.11 2.64
C ALA A 297 17.94 -1.63 2.44
N GLU A 298 18.84 -2.06 1.56
CA GLU A 298 19.14 -3.47 1.36
C GLU A 298 19.58 -4.14 2.65
N THR A 299 19.18 -5.40 2.80
CA THR A 299 19.67 -6.23 3.91
C THR A 299 21.16 -6.48 3.70
N LYS A 300 21.98 -6.08 4.66
CA LYS A 300 23.40 -6.41 4.62
C LYS A 300 23.58 -7.93 4.78
N PRO A 301 24.44 -8.55 3.96
CA PRO A 301 24.70 -9.98 4.05
C PRO A 301 25.32 -10.42 5.38
#